data_7c16543a6f3847d64c285989963a9c99
#
_entry.id   7c16543a6f3847d64c285989963a9c99
#
_cell.length_a   1.000
_cell.length_b   1.000
_cell.length_c   1.000
_cell.angle_alpha   90.00
_cell.angle_beta   90.00
_cell.angle_gamma   90.00
#
_symmetry.space_group_name_H-M   'P 1'
#
loop_
_entity.id
_entity.type
_entity.pdbx_description
1 polymer ?
#
loop_
_entity_poly.entity_id
_entity_poly.type
_entity_poly.pdbx_seq_one_letter_code
_entity_poly.pdbx_strand_id
1 'polypeptide(L)'
;FEGSAGNDVPGIARAVKEAGLQDKICVMGTSIPSVASQYLEDGSIDKIFFWDPALAGEAQLQIAKILSEGGKITAGTDLGIEGYNNLQPMAGQTNVFVGTAQVAADKESAKNYKF
;
A
#
# COMPACT_ATOMS: atom_id res chain seq x y z
N PHE A 1 15.78 -6.67 4.47
CA PHE A 1 15.86 -5.23 4.16
C PHE A 1 14.49 -4.69 3.83
N GLU A 2 14.23 -3.45 4.22
CA GLU A 2 12.98 -2.75 3.98
C GLU A 2 13.23 -1.42 3.25
N GLY A 3 12.38 -1.10 2.28
CA GLY A 3 12.32 0.19 1.61
C GLY A 3 10.97 0.86 1.84
N SER A 4 10.96 2.18 2.07
CA SER A 4 9.75 2.94 2.42
C SER A 4 9.20 3.80 1.27
N ALA A 5 9.93 3.91 0.16
CA ALA A 5 9.49 4.63 -1.04
C ALA A 5 9.43 3.68 -2.24
N GLY A 6 8.60 4.02 -3.23
CA GLY A 6 8.30 3.17 -4.38
C GLY A 6 9.51 2.63 -5.14
N ASN A 7 10.60 3.37 -5.18
CA ASN A 7 11.84 3.00 -5.87
C ASN A 7 12.94 2.42 -4.94
N ASP A 8 12.76 2.50 -3.63
CA ASP A 8 13.76 1.99 -2.66
C ASP A 8 13.86 0.48 -2.74
N VAL A 9 12.72 -0.20 -2.76
CA VAL A 9 12.63 -1.67 -2.77
C VAL A 9 13.28 -2.25 -4.02
N PRO A 10 12.97 -1.78 -5.25
CA PRO A 10 13.69 -2.18 -6.47
C PRO A 10 15.19 -1.90 -6.43
N GLY A 11 15.60 -0.76 -5.84
CA GLY A 11 17.00 -0.42 -5.67
C GLY A 11 17.74 -1.40 -4.76
N ILE A 12 17.14 -1.76 -3.62
CA ILE A 12 17.67 -2.77 -2.70
C ILE A 12 17.71 -4.14 -3.40
N ALA A 13 16.64 -4.54 -4.06
CA ALA A 13 16.54 -5.81 -4.77
C ALA A 13 17.64 -5.95 -5.82
N ARG A 14 17.90 -4.89 -6.58
CA ARG A 14 18.97 -4.85 -7.56
C ARG A 14 20.34 -5.06 -6.90
N ALA A 15 20.63 -4.36 -5.80
CA ALA A 15 21.89 -4.51 -5.08
C ALA A 15 22.07 -5.93 -4.51
N VAL A 16 21.01 -6.51 -3.95
CA VAL A 16 21.00 -7.89 -3.43
C VAL A 16 21.27 -8.89 -4.55
N LYS A 17 20.65 -8.70 -5.72
CA LYS A 17 20.84 -9.53 -6.90
C LYS A 17 22.27 -9.44 -7.45
N GLU A 18 22.81 -8.24 -7.61
CA GLU A 18 24.18 -8.00 -8.06
C GLU A 18 25.22 -8.62 -7.11
N ALA A 19 24.91 -8.69 -5.83
CA ALA A 19 25.74 -9.36 -4.83
C ALA A 19 25.54 -10.89 -4.74
N GLY A 20 24.58 -11.47 -5.46
CA GLY A 20 24.27 -12.91 -5.42
C GLY A 20 23.70 -13.37 -4.07
N LEU A 21 22.91 -12.52 -3.40
CA LEU A 21 22.40 -12.74 -2.04
C LEU A 21 20.89 -12.95 -1.97
N GLN A 22 20.19 -13.19 -3.10
CA GLN A 22 18.73 -13.33 -3.17
C GLN A 22 18.19 -14.41 -2.23
N ASP A 23 18.88 -15.55 -2.14
CA ASP A 23 18.48 -16.67 -1.28
C ASP A 23 18.84 -16.48 0.20
N LYS A 24 19.49 -15.37 0.56
CA LYS A 24 19.99 -15.10 1.92
C LYS A 24 19.41 -13.86 2.57
N ILE A 25 18.80 -13.00 1.77
CA ILE A 25 18.32 -11.69 2.20
C ILE A 25 16.85 -11.54 1.75
N CYS A 26 15.96 -11.39 2.71
CA CYS A 26 14.59 -11.01 2.45
C CYS A 26 14.51 -9.50 2.15
N VAL A 27 13.85 -9.13 1.05
CA VAL A 27 13.61 -7.76 0.63
C VAL A 27 12.12 -7.51 0.54
N MET A 28 11.65 -6.51 1.29
CA MET A 28 10.24 -6.09 1.27
C MET A 28 10.10 -4.59 1.50
N GLY A 29 8.95 -4.04 1.20
CA GLY A 29 8.63 -2.64 1.51
C GLY A 29 7.59 -2.04 0.58
N THR A 30 7.47 -0.71 0.63
CA THR A 30 6.51 0.02 -0.18
C THR A 30 6.95 0.08 -1.63
N SER A 31 6.14 -0.45 -2.54
CA SER A 31 6.31 -0.34 -3.99
C SER A 31 4.98 -0.64 -4.69
N ILE A 32 4.93 -0.53 -6.00
CA ILE A 32 3.77 -0.88 -6.82
C ILE A 32 4.12 -2.00 -7.80
N PRO A 33 3.15 -2.82 -8.21
CA PRO A 33 3.39 -3.96 -9.11
C PRO A 33 4.10 -3.60 -10.41
N SER A 34 3.73 -2.49 -11.07
CA SER A 34 4.36 -2.06 -12.33
C SER A 34 5.87 -1.78 -12.22
N VAL A 35 6.35 -1.45 -11.03
CA VAL A 35 7.77 -1.15 -10.78
C VAL A 35 8.53 -2.36 -10.24
N ALA A 36 7.86 -3.18 -9.40
CA ALA A 36 8.48 -4.27 -8.66
C ALA A 36 8.35 -5.66 -9.32
N SER A 37 7.46 -5.82 -10.32
CA SER A 37 7.09 -7.14 -10.85
C SER A 37 8.28 -8.00 -11.28
N GLN A 38 9.26 -7.45 -12.00
CA GLN A 38 10.42 -8.22 -12.43
C GLN A 38 11.25 -8.77 -11.27
N TYR A 39 11.33 -8.03 -10.16
CA TYR A 39 12.09 -8.44 -8.97
C TYR A 39 11.30 -9.39 -8.07
N LEU A 40 9.97 -9.30 -8.08
CA LEU A 40 9.09 -10.31 -7.49
C LEU A 40 9.20 -11.63 -8.27
N GLU A 41 9.21 -11.55 -9.60
CA GLU A 41 9.31 -12.75 -10.45
C GLU A 41 10.64 -13.50 -10.30
N ASP A 42 11.74 -12.79 -10.19
CA ASP A 42 13.07 -13.38 -10.06
C ASP A 42 13.48 -13.67 -8.60
N GLY A 43 12.60 -13.37 -7.63
CA GLY A 43 12.84 -13.63 -6.21
C GLY A 43 13.77 -12.65 -5.51
N SER A 44 14.10 -11.51 -6.15
CA SER A 44 14.91 -10.46 -5.51
C SER A 44 14.08 -9.56 -4.57
N ILE A 45 12.75 -9.60 -4.68
CA ILE A 45 11.78 -9.03 -3.74
C ILE A 45 10.85 -10.17 -3.31
N ASP A 46 10.62 -10.29 -2.01
CA ASP A 46 9.71 -11.28 -1.44
C ASP A 46 8.27 -10.75 -1.38
N LYS A 47 8.11 -9.47 -1.01
CA LYS A 47 6.79 -8.86 -0.84
C LYS A 47 6.84 -7.34 -0.97
N ILE A 48 5.78 -6.78 -1.54
CA ILE A 48 5.55 -5.33 -1.58
C ILE A 48 4.26 -4.96 -0.86
N PHE A 49 4.21 -3.73 -0.39
CA PHE A 49 3.05 -3.14 0.27
C PHE A 49 2.64 -1.87 -0.46
N PHE A 50 1.35 -1.71 -0.66
CA PHE A 50 0.77 -0.53 -1.31
C PHE A 50 -0.71 -0.37 -0.93
N TRP A 51 -1.35 0.64 -1.46
CA TRP A 51 -2.80 0.81 -1.47
C TRP A 51 -3.26 1.06 -2.90
N ASP A 52 -4.51 0.70 -3.19
CA ASP A 52 -5.10 0.99 -4.50
C ASP A 52 -5.35 2.50 -4.62
N PRO A 53 -4.71 3.21 -5.57
CA PRO A 53 -4.88 4.65 -5.71
C PRO A 53 -6.28 5.06 -6.17
N ALA A 54 -7.01 4.20 -6.90
CA ALA A 54 -8.39 4.47 -7.29
C ALA A 54 -9.32 4.45 -6.08
N LEU A 55 -9.25 3.40 -5.25
CA LEU A 55 -10.04 3.29 -4.01
C LEU A 55 -9.69 4.43 -3.03
N ALA A 56 -8.42 4.82 -2.94
CA ALA A 56 -8.01 5.96 -2.12
C ALA A 56 -8.62 7.27 -2.62
N GLY A 57 -8.65 7.49 -3.95
CA GLY A 57 -9.29 8.64 -4.57
C GLY A 57 -10.80 8.67 -4.33
N GLU A 58 -11.49 7.54 -4.48
CA GLU A 58 -12.92 7.41 -4.17
C GLU A 58 -13.21 7.70 -2.70
N ALA A 59 -12.37 7.20 -1.77
CA ALA A 59 -12.51 7.49 -0.35
C ALA A 59 -12.38 8.98 -0.04
N GLN A 60 -11.44 9.68 -0.67
CA GLN A 60 -11.29 11.14 -0.51
C GLN A 60 -12.53 11.89 -1.01
N LEU A 61 -13.08 11.51 -2.16
CA LEU A 61 -14.30 12.13 -2.70
C LEU A 61 -15.51 11.86 -1.80
N GLN A 62 -15.63 10.67 -1.26
CA GLN A 62 -16.72 10.33 -0.33
C GLN A 62 -16.64 11.13 0.97
N ILE A 63 -15.43 11.30 1.53
CA ILE A 63 -15.20 12.17 2.68
C ILE A 63 -15.61 13.61 2.36
N ALA A 64 -15.16 14.15 1.22
CA ALA A 64 -15.51 15.50 0.79
C ALA A 64 -17.02 15.69 0.65
N LYS A 65 -17.73 14.71 0.10
CA LYS A 65 -19.19 14.71 -0.01
C LYS A 65 -19.85 14.76 1.37
N ILE A 66 -19.49 13.86 2.29
CA ILE A 66 -20.04 13.82 3.65
C ILE A 66 -19.87 15.19 4.34
N LEU A 67 -18.69 15.78 4.26
CA LEU A 67 -18.39 17.07 4.88
C LEU A 67 -19.16 18.22 4.23
N SER A 68 -19.32 18.23 2.91
CA SER A 68 -20.09 19.26 2.18
C SER A 68 -21.59 19.23 2.50
N GLU A 69 -22.10 18.07 2.87
CA GLU A 69 -23.48 17.86 3.29
C GLU A 69 -23.69 18.14 4.80
N GLY A 70 -22.67 18.65 5.49
CA GLY A 70 -22.71 18.97 6.92
C GLY A 70 -22.53 17.76 7.84
N GLY A 71 -22.16 16.60 7.29
CA GLY A 71 -21.82 15.41 8.05
C GLY A 71 -20.46 15.51 8.74
N LYS A 72 -20.10 14.47 9.49
CA LYS A 72 -18.83 14.37 10.22
C LYS A 72 -18.21 13.00 10.01
N ILE A 73 -16.89 12.97 9.99
CA ILE A 73 -16.12 11.73 10.03
C ILE A 73 -15.80 11.43 11.50
N THR A 74 -16.13 10.23 11.94
CA THR A 74 -15.96 9.76 13.32
C THR A 74 -15.40 8.33 13.33
N ALA A 75 -15.02 7.83 14.49
CA ALA A 75 -14.65 6.42 14.64
C ALA A 75 -15.77 5.51 14.12
N GLY A 76 -15.42 4.53 13.31
CA GLY A 76 -16.35 3.58 12.70
C GLY A 76 -17.06 4.09 11.44
N THR A 77 -16.75 5.31 10.94
CA THR A 77 -17.32 5.79 9.67
C THR A 77 -17.03 4.80 8.56
N ASP A 78 -18.09 4.35 7.89
CA ASP A 78 -18.06 3.50 6.70
C ASP A 78 -18.24 4.37 5.46
N LEU A 79 -17.25 4.33 4.55
CA LEU A 79 -17.32 5.04 3.28
C LEU A 79 -17.93 4.19 2.15
N GLY A 80 -18.30 2.93 2.42
CA GLY A 80 -18.79 1.98 1.42
C GLY A 80 -17.70 1.49 0.46
N ILE A 81 -16.42 1.66 0.80
CA ILE A 81 -15.27 1.34 -0.04
C ILE A 81 -14.38 0.36 0.71
N GLU A 82 -13.93 -0.69 0.04
CA GLU A 82 -13.07 -1.72 0.63
C GLU A 82 -11.80 -1.10 1.25
N GLY A 83 -11.52 -1.49 2.50
CA GLY A 83 -10.42 -0.94 3.29
C GLY A 83 -10.71 0.43 3.93
N TYR A 84 -11.86 1.08 3.59
CA TYR A 84 -12.30 2.36 4.16
C TYR A 84 -13.71 2.27 4.77
N ASN A 85 -14.16 1.07 5.07
CA ASN A 85 -15.48 0.77 5.64
C ASN A 85 -15.54 0.82 7.17
N ASN A 86 -14.43 1.16 7.83
CA ASN A 86 -14.35 1.28 9.29
C ASN A 86 -13.21 2.22 9.68
N LEU A 87 -13.36 3.51 9.39
CA LEU A 87 -12.33 4.49 9.69
C LEU A 87 -12.11 4.62 11.20
N GLN A 88 -10.85 4.60 11.63
CA GLN A 88 -10.48 4.78 13.04
C GLN A 88 -9.62 6.03 13.21
N PRO A 89 -9.84 6.82 14.28
CA PRO A 89 -9.00 7.97 14.54
C PRO A 89 -7.58 7.54 14.87
N MET A 90 -6.60 8.25 14.34
CA MET A 90 -5.21 8.05 14.71
C MET A 90 -4.95 8.57 16.12
N ALA A 91 -4.27 7.77 16.94
CA ALA A 91 -3.95 8.14 18.32
C ALA A 91 -3.24 9.50 18.39
N GLY A 92 -3.74 10.41 19.25
CA GLY A 92 -3.20 11.75 19.43
C GLY A 92 -3.55 12.75 18.32
N GLN A 93 -4.40 12.38 17.35
CA GLN A 93 -4.87 13.25 16.27
C GLN A 93 -6.39 13.38 16.28
N THR A 94 -6.88 14.58 16.03
CA THR A 94 -8.33 14.84 16.01
C THR A 94 -8.97 14.75 14.63
N ASN A 95 -8.18 14.98 13.58
CA ASN A 95 -8.65 15.07 12.19
C ASN A 95 -7.97 14.08 11.25
N VAL A 96 -7.27 13.09 11.81
CA VAL A 96 -6.60 12.04 11.03
C VAL A 96 -7.28 10.71 11.32
N PHE A 97 -7.73 10.06 10.25
CA PHE A 97 -8.36 8.75 10.32
C PHE A 97 -7.57 7.77 9.45
N VAL A 98 -7.55 6.52 9.88
CA VAL A 98 -6.90 5.42 9.15
C VAL A 98 -7.93 4.37 8.78
N GLY A 99 -7.76 3.80 7.60
CA GLY A 99 -8.46 2.62 7.13
C GLY A 99 -7.53 1.40 7.13
N THR A 100 -8.02 0.28 6.62
CA THR A 100 -7.29 -1.00 6.49
C THR A 100 -7.02 -1.34 5.02
N ALA A 101 -6.85 -0.32 4.17
CA ALA A 101 -6.72 -0.45 2.72
C ALA A 101 -5.32 -0.88 2.24
N GLN A 102 -4.40 -1.17 3.15
CA GLN A 102 -3.08 -1.65 2.78
C GLN A 102 -3.15 -3.06 2.18
N VAL A 103 -2.55 -3.21 1.01
CA VAL A 103 -2.38 -4.48 0.30
C VAL A 103 -0.96 -4.97 0.50
N ALA A 104 -0.81 -6.27 0.78
CA ALA A 104 0.46 -6.97 0.75
C ALA A 104 0.46 -7.92 -0.45
N ALA A 105 1.40 -7.73 -1.38
CA ALA A 105 1.47 -8.55 -2.58
C ALA A 105 2.84 -9.21 -2.73
N ASP A 106 2.79 -10.48 -3.10
CA ASP A 106 3.92 -11.31 -3.51
C ASP A 106 3.91 -11.56 -5.02
N LYS A 107 4.81 -12.42 -5.50
CA LYS A 107 4.93 -12.83 -6.89
C LYS A 107 3.60 -13.24 -7.55
N GLU A 108 2.75 -13.96 -6.82
CA GLU A 108 1.50 -14.49 -7.39
C GLU A 108 0.38 -13.45 -7.34
N SER A 109 0.21 -12.80 -6.19
CA SER A 109 -0.88 -11.83 -5.97
C SER A 109 -0.65 -10.49 -6.68
N ALA A 110 0.60 -10.08 -6.90
CA ALA A 110 0.92 -8.84 -7.62
C ALA A 110 0.36 -8.81 -9.06
N LYS A 111 0.18 -9.96 -9.69
CA LYS A 111 -0.39 -10.09 -11.05
C LYS A 111 -1.84 -9.62 -11.16
N ASN A 112 -2.56 -9.52 -10.05
CA ASN A 112 -3.94 -9.05 -9.99
C ASN A 112 -4.05 -7.52 -10.10
N TYR A 113 -2.96 -6.80 -9.98
CA TYR A 113 -2.92 -5.34 -10.00
C TYR A 113 -2.21 -4.85 -11.26
N LYS A 114 -2.80 -3.86 -11.93
CA LYS A 114 -2.34 -3.37 -13.26
C LYS A 114 -1.75 -1.95 -13.21
N PHE A 115 -1.35 -1.49 -12.04
CA PHE A 115 -0.78 -0.16 -11.84
C PHE A 115 0.59 -0.20 -11.20
#